data_c1b291c86195a03747f8e695a2cb9cea
#
_entry.id   c1b291c86195a03747f8e695a2cb9cea
#
_cell.length_a   1.000
_cell.length_b   1.000
_cell.length_c   1.000
_cell.angle_alpha   90.00
_cell.angle_beta   90.00
_cell.angle_gamma   90.00
#
_symmetry.space_group_name_H-M   'P 1'
#
loop_
_entity.id
_entity.type
_entity.pdbx_description
1 polymer ?
#
loop_
_entity_poly.entity_id
_entity_poly.type
_entity_poly.pdbx_seq_one_letter_code
_entity_poly.pdbx_strand_id
1 'polypeptide(L)'
;YSWIHQRNILEVLKDKNKLDPEVREYLIQENNHTEHYLKDTKSLQKKLFDEIKGRIKLDDESLPYKDHTYEYWTKTTTEGNYSIKLRKKINTTQVEEIWNGDKEKEKLGVEYFGIGDLEVSHNDKYIAYSLDIKGSEYYTIFVRDIANNKIITKEITDTSGSITFSLDDKYIFYSKLDENHRARKIYRHEIGNHSDEDELIF
;
A
#
# COMPACT_ATOMS: atom_id res chain seq x y z
N TYR A 1 13.70 15.09 28.67
CA TYR A 1 12.60 14.42 27.91
C TYR A 1 12.84 12.93 27.69
N SER A 2 13.64 12.26 28.57
CA SER A 2 13.92 10.82 28.45
C SER A 2 12.69 9.93 28.62
N TRP A 3 11.66 10.41 29.30
CA TRP A 3 10.39 9.72 29.52
C TRP A 3 9.55 9.56 28.24
N ILE A 4 9.75 10.41 27.22
CA ILE A 4 9.08 10.30 25.91
C ILE A 4 9.65 9.12 25.08
N HIS A 5 10.83 8.60 25.45
CA HIS A 5 11.48 7.54 24.72
C HIS A 5 10.69 6.24 24.80
N GLN A 6 10.03 5.86 23.74
CA GLN A 6 9.26 4.63 23.62
C GLN A 6 10.22 3.47 23.29
N ARG A 7 10.50 2.59 24.27
CA ARG A 7 11.46 1.47 24.09
C ARG A 7 10.94 0.37 23.18
N ASN A 8 9.62 0.15 23.14
CA ASN A 8 8.96 -0.88 22.32
C ASN A 8 8.34 -0.30 21.05
N ILE A 9 9.03 0.65 20.41
CA ILE A 9 8.47 1.38 19.26
C ILE A 9 7.96 0.45 18.13
N LEU A 10 8.66 -0.64 17.84
CA LEU A 10 8.25 -1.59 16.80
C LEU A 10 6.92 -2.31 17.13
N GLU A 11 6.69 -2.57 18.42
CA GLU A 11 5.41 -3.12 18.87
C GLU A 11 4.30 -2.09 18.78
N VAL A 12 4.59 -0.83 19.13
CA VAL A 12 3.64 0.29 19.02
C VAL A 12 3.25 0.54 17.56
N LEU A 13 4.19 0.47 16.61
CA LEU A 13 3.92 0.58 15.17
C LEU A 13 2.93 -0.50 14.69
N LYS A 14 3.06 -1.71 15.22
CA LYS A 14 2.15 -2.83 14.90
C LYS A 14 0.82 -2.76 15.67
N ASP A 15 0.82 -2.16 16.86
CA ASP A 15 -0.36 -2.02 17.74
C ASP A 15 -0.29 -0.74 18.56
N LYS A 16 -1.03 0.27 18.12
CA LYS A 16 -1.12 1.60 18.77
C LYS A 16 -1.56 1.57 20.24
N ASN A 17 -2.19 0.48 20.69
CA ASN A 17 -2.61 0.35 22.09
C ASN A 17 -1.44 0.06 23.04
N LYS A 18 -0.28 -0.30 22.50
CA LYS A 18 0.96 -0.52 23.28
C LYS A 18 1.75 0.76 23.53
N LEU A 19 1.28 1.91 23.03
CA LEU A 19 1.89 3.21 23.37
C LEU A 19 1.70 3.48 24.86
N ASP A 20 2.79 3.91 25.51
CA ASP A 20 2.77 4.29 26.92
C ASP A 20 1.66 5.36 27.17
N PRO A 21 0.81 5.15 28.18
CA PRO A 21 -0.29 6.07 28.47
C PRO A 21 0.17 7.50 28.76
N GLU A 22 1.29 7.72 29.43
CA GLU A 22 1.84 9.04 29.73
C GLU A 22 2.29 9.73 28.44
N VAL A 23 2.96 8.98 27.54
CA VAL A 23 3.35 9.50 26.22
C VAL A 23 2.12 9.82 25.38
N ARG A 24 1.09 8.97 25.41
CA ARG A 24 -0.18 9.22 24.69
C ARG A 24 -0.85 10.51 25.18
N GLU A 25 -0.96 10.70 26.48
CA GLU A 25 -1.57 11.88 27.05
C GLU A 25 -0.81 13.15 26.67
N TYR A 26 0.51 13.10 26.72
CA TYR A 26 1.35 14.21 26.27
C TYR A 26 1.11 14.57 24.79
N LEU A 27 1.07 13.57 23.90
CA LEU A 27 0.79 13.79 22.48
C LEU A 27 -0.60 14.42 22.25
N ILE A 28 -1.60 14.02 23.04
CA ILE A 28 -2.95 14.62 22.98
C ILE A 28 -2.88 16.09 23.40
N GLN A 29 -2.14 16.42 24.46
CA GLN A 29 -1.99 17.81 24.92
C GLN A 29 -1.25 18.67 23.90
N GLU A 30 -0.21 18.15 23.24
CA GLU A 30 0.49 18.85 22.14
C GLU A 30 -0.42 19.12 20.95
N ASN A 31 -1.26 18.13 20.57
CA ASN A 31 -2.25 18.33 19.51
C ASN A 31 -3.28 19.41 19.89
N ASN A 32 -3.80 19.39 21.12
CA ASN A 32 -4.74 20.39 21.61
C ASN A 32 -4.10 21.81 21.64
N HIS A 33 -2.83 21.90 22.04
CA HIS A 33 -2.08 23.16 22.00
C HIS A 33 -1.96 23.68 20.56
N THR A 34 -1.57 22.81 19.63
CA THR A 34 -1.46 23.14 18.21
C THR A 34 -2.79 23.62 17.62
N GLU A 35 -3.88 22.91 17.92
CA GLU A 35 -5.22 23.31 17.47
C GLU A 35 -5.65 24.66 18.03
N HIS A 36 -5.37 24.90 19.33
CA HIS A 36 -5.65 26.18 19.96
C HIS A 36 -4.84 27.32 19.32
N TYR A 37 -3.55 27.10 19.09
CA TYR A 37 -2.66 28.11 18.50
C TYR A 37 -3.04 28.45 17.05
N LEU A 38 -3.45 27.42 16.29
CA LEU A 38 -3.80 27.58 14.87
C LEU A 38 -5.29 27.89 14.62
N LYS A 39 -6.11 28.06 15.66
CA LYS A 39 -7.58 28.21 15.53
C LYS A 39 -7.98 29.37 14.57
N ASP A 40 -7.26 30.48 14.59
CA ASP A 40 -7.58 31.67 13.79
C ASP A 40 -7.21 31.48 12.32
N THR A 41 -6.46 30.43 11.97
CA THR A 41 -6.08 30.11 10.59
C THR A 41 -7.04 29.12 9.89
N LYS A 42 -8.03 28.57 10.60
CA LYS A 42 -8.92 27.51 10.05
C LYS A 42 -9.64 27.92 8.76
N SER A 43 -10.10 29.18 8.66
CA SER A 43 -10.75 29.69 7.45
C SER A 43 -9.78 29.78 6.26
N LEU A 44 -8.54 30.20 6.53
CA LEU A 44 -7.48 30.25 5.51
C LEU A 44 -7.06 28.84 5.10
N GLN A 45 -6.90 27.90 6.04
CA GLN A 45 -6.62 26.50 5.74
C GLN A 45 -7.68 25.91 4.81
N LYS A 46 -8.97 26.12 5.14
CA LYS A 46 -10.07 25.64 4.29
C LYS A 46 -10.01 26.25 2.89
N LYS A 47 -9.81 27.57 2.79
CA LYS A 47 -9.70 28.24 1.49
C LYS A 47 -8.55 27.67 0.64
N LEU A 48 -7.37 27.49 1.24
CA LEU A 48 -6.20 26.93 0.56
C LEU A 48 -6.44 25.48 0.15
N PHE A 49 -7.04 24.68 1.02
CA PHE A 49 -7.41 23.29 0.71
C PHE A 49 -8.36 23.21 -0.48
N ASP A 50 -9.45 23.99 -0.47
CA ASP A 50 -10.43 24.00 -1.53
C ASP A 50 -9.81 24.48 -2.86
N GLU A 51 -8.95 25.49 -2.82
CA GLU A 51 -8.24 25.99 -4.00
C GLU A 51 -7.28 24.96 -4.58
N ILE A 52 -6.46 24.30 -3.74
CA ILE A 52 -5.50 23.27 -4.17
C ILE A 52 -6.26 22.07 -4.75
N LYS A 53 -7.28 21.58 -4.03
CA LYS A 53 -8.12 20.46 -4.47
C LYS A 53 -8.83 20.77 -5.79
N GLY A 54 -9.32 22.01 -5.94
CA GLY A 54 -10.02 22.43 -7.18
C GLY A 54 -9.14 22.47 -8.43
N ARG A 55 -7.80 22.42 -8.27
CA ARG A 55 -6.84 22.33 -9.40
C ARG A 55 -6.56 20.90 -9.84
N ILE A 56 -6.99 19.89 -9.05
CA ILE A 56 -6.76 18.49 -9.33
C ILE A 56 -7.93 17.95 -10.14
N LYS A 57 -7.64 17.34 -11.29
CA LYS A 57 -8.62 16.59 -12.05
C LYS A 57 -8.85 15.25 -11.37
N LEU A 58 -10.01 15.09 -10.72
CA LEU A 58 -10.33 13.90 -9.92
C LEU A 58 -10.68 12.69 -10.79
N ASP A 59 -11.50 12.89 -11.86
CA ASP A 59 -11.75 11.86 -12.87
C ASP A 59 -10.69 11.94 -13.94
N ASP A 60 -9.67 11.11 -13.83
CA ASP A 60 -8.52 11.12 -14.74
C ASP A 60 -8.04 9.72 -15.08
N GLU A 61 -7.39 9.60 -16.22
CA GLU A 61 -6.76 8.36 -16.67
C GLU A 61 -5.33 8.66 -17.15
N SER A 62 -4.39 7.80 -16.74
CA SER A 62 -3.04 7.85 -17.30
C SER A 62 -3.02 7.43 -18.77
N LEU A 63 -1.98 7.80 -19.50
CA LEU A 63 -1.78 7.25 -20.84
C LEU A 63 -1.54 5.74 -20.74
N PRO A 64 -2.18 4.93 -21.62
CA PRO A 64 -1.89 3.50 -21.69
C PRO A 64 -0.43 3.25 -22.10
N TYR A 65 0.21 2.30 -21.46
CA TYR A 65 1.51 1.77 -21.87
C TYR A 65 1.38 0.30 -22.26
N LYS A 66 2.15 -0.10 -23.26
CA LYS A 66 2.17 -1.48 -23.74
C LYS A 66 3.15 -2.28 -22.94
N ASP A 67 2.70 -3.44 -22.48
CA ASP A 67 3.53 -4.44 -21.85
C ASP A 67 3.05 -5.83 -22.30
N HIS A 68 3.96 -6.62 -22.88
CA HIS A 68 3.66 -7.91 -23.49
C HIS A 68 2.41 -7.92 -24.39
N THR A 69 1.33 -8.56 -23.94
CA THR A 69 0.11 -8.73 -24.75
C THR A 69 -1.00 -7.73 -24.42
N TYR A 70 -0.79 -6.88 -23.42
CA TYR A 70 -1.78 -5.91 -22.96
C TYR A 70 -1.27 -4.46 -23.02
N GLU A 71 -2.23 -3.54 -23.02
CA GLU A 71 -2.06 -2.14 -22.67
C GLU A 71 -2.58 -1.94 -21.25
N TYR A 72 -1.83 -1.28 -20.40
CA TYR A 72 -2.15 -1.00 -19.01
C TYR A 72 -2.25 0.49 -18.75
N TRP A 73 -3.18 0.89 -17.89
CA TRP A 73 -3.28 2.28 -17.40
C TRP A 73 -3.94 2.33 -16.04
N THR A 74 -3.90 3.50 -15.45
CA THR A 74 -4.50 3.77 -14.14
C THR A 74 -5.60 4.81 -14.32
N LYS A 75 -6.71 4.62 -13.60
CA LYS A 75 -7.84 5.54 -13.53
C LYS A 75 -8.05 5.99 -12.09
N THR A 76 -8.45 7.26 -11.91
CA THR A 76 -8.99 7.80 -10.66
C THR A 76 -10.41 8.29 -10.90
N THR A 77 -11.20 8.40 -9.82
CA THR A 77 -12.59 8.86 -9.89
C THR A 77 -12.88 9.89 -8.81
N THR A 78 -13.84 10.76 -9.03
CA THR A 78 -14.25 11.79 -8.06
C THR A 78 -14.70 11.20 -6.72
N GLU A 79 -15.32 10.03 -6.74
CA GLU A 79 -15.88 9.35 -5.57
C GLU A 79 -14.86 8.43 -4.88
N GLY A 80 -13.78 8.05 -5.59
CA GLY A 80 -12.75 7.16 -5.09
C GLY A 80 -11.61 7.90 -4.40
N ASN A 81 -10.95 7.21 -3.47
CA ASN A 81 -9.72 7.69 -2.84
C ASN A 81 -8.48 6.96 -3.35
N TYR A 82 -8.68 5.87 -4.07
CA TYR A 82 -7.60 4.99 -4.55
C TYR A 82 -7.69 4.77 -6.05
N SER A 83 -6.57 4.39 -6.64
CA SER A 83 -6.48 4.14 -8.06
C SER A 83 -7.14 2.81 -8.45
N ILE A 84 -7.59 2.78 -9.71
CA ILE A 84 -8.09 1.59 -10.42
C ILE A 84 -7.05 1.25 -11.47
N LYS A 85 -6.55 0.00 -11.49
CA LYS A 85 -5.66 -0.50 -12.54
C LYS A 85 -6.50 -1.23 -13.59
N LEU A 86 -6.36 -0.77 -14.81
CA LEU A 86 -7.07 -1.27 -15.98
C LEU A 86 -6.10 -1.89 -16.97
N ARG A 87 -6.56 -2.86 -17.72
CA ARG A 87 -5.84 -3.38 -18.89
C ARG A 87 -6.77 -3.69 -20.05
N LYS A 88 -6.20 -3.76 -21.21
CA LYS A 88 -6.89 -4.15 -22.45
C LYS A 88 -5.92 -4.95 -23.30
N LYS A 89 -6.35 -6.10 -23.81
CA LYS A 89 -5.52 -6.86 -24.75
C LYS A 89 -5.26 -6.05 -26.02
N ILE A 90 -4.03 -6.05 -26.50
CA ILE A 90 -3.64 -5.30 -27.70
C ILE A 90 -4.53 -5.73 -28.88
N ASN A 91 -4.97 -4.75 -29.68
CA ASN A 91 -5.91 -4.94 -30.81
C ASN A 91 -7.33 -5.39 -30.40
N THR A 92 -7.74 -5.24 -29.17
CA THR A 92 -9.13 -5.45 -28.72
C THR A 92 -9.74 -4.17 -28.14
N THR A 93 -11.05 -4.17 -27.90
CA THR A 93 -11.77 -3.05 -27.26
C THR A 93 -12.21 -3.37 -25.84
N GLN A 94 -12.07 -4.63 -25.40
CA GLN A 94 -12.54 -5.06 -24.10
C GLN A 94 -11.55 -4.61 -23.01
N VAL A 95 -12.04 -3.79 -22.08
CA VAL A 95 -11.29 -3.30 -20.92
C VAL A 95 -11.59 -4.20 -19.72
N GLU A 96 -10.56 -4.56 -18.98
CA GLU A 96 -10.61 -5.34 -17.76
C GLU A 96 -10.13 -4.49 -16.58
N GLU A 97 -10.91 -4.43 -15.49
CA GLU A 97 -10.47 -3.92 -14.21
C GLU A 97 -9.73 -5.06 -13.48
N ILE A 98 -8.43 -4.90 -13.26
CA ILE A 98 -7.61 -5.94 -12.60
C ILE A 98 -7.30 -5.60 -11.14
N TRP A 99 -7.50 -4.33 -10.75
CA TRP A 99 -7.32 -3.83 -9.39
C TRP A 99 -8.23 -2.63 -9.15
N ASN A 100 -8.77 -2.51 -7.94
CA ASN A 100 -9.52 -1.35 -7.51
C ASN A 100 -9.29 -1.15 -6.00
N GLY A 101 -8.53 -0.11 -5.63
CA GLY A 101 -8.14 0.12 -4.25
C GLY A 101 -9.30 0.42 -3.31
N ASP A 102 -10.34 1.12 -3.77
CA ASP A 102 -11.54 1.39 -2.95
C ASP A 102 -12.30 0.10 -2.64
N LYS A 103 -12.49 -0.78 -3.62
CA LYS A 103 -13.12 -2.10 -3.42
C LYS A 103 -12.30 -3.00 -2.48
N GLU A 104 -10.96 -2.96 -2.59
CA GLU A 104 -10.10 -3.74 -1.70
C GLU A 104 -10.17 -3.23 -0.26
N LYS A 105 -10.16 -1.92 -0.05
CA LYS A 105 -10.36 -1.32 1.27
C LYS A 105 -11.71 -1.69 1.87
N GLU A 106 -12.78 -1.56 1.09
CA GLU A 106 -14.15 -1.91 1.51
C GLU A 106 -14.24 -3.38 1.92
N LYS A 107 -13.70 -4.28 1.08
CA LYS A 107 -13.65 -5.73 1.35
C LYS A 107 -12.92 -6.08 2.65
N LEU A 108 -11.85 -5.35 2.97
CA LEU A 108 -11.07 -5.56 4.20
C LEU A 108 -11.73 -4.92 5.42
N GLY A 109 -12.59 -3.92 5.26
CA GLY A 109 -13.27 -3.22 6.34
C GLY A 109 -12.33 -2.46 7.27
N VAL A 110 -11.20 -1.94 6.75
CA VAL A 110 -10.15 -1.30 7.55
C VAL A 110 -10.25 0.21 7.53
N GLU A 111 -9.86 0.83 8.64
CA GLU A 111 -9.82 2.29 8.79
C GLU A 111 -8.69 2.89 7.95
N TYR A 112 -7.48 2.38 8.10
CA TYR A 112 -6.31 2.77 7.33
C TYR A 112 -6.04 1.79 6.19
N PHE A 113 -5.64 2.31 5.02
CA PHE A 113 -5.33 1.49 3.86
C PHE A 113 -4.23 2.16 3.03
N GLY A 114 -3.03 1.65 3.13
CA GLY A 114 -1.86 2.08 2.36
C GLY A 114 -1.48 1.03 1.33
N ILE A 115 -1.25 1.43 0.09
CA ILE A 115 -0.74 0.59 -0.99
C ILE A 115 0.75 0.87 -1.11
N GLY A 116 1.59 -0.17 -0.96
CA GLY A 116 3.04 -0.04 -1.13
C GLY A 116 3.44 -0.18 -2.59
N ASP A 117 3.11 -1.31 -3.19
CA ASP A 117 3.45 -1.63 -4.57
C ASP A 117 2.32 -2.42 -5.25
N LEU A 118 2.31 -2.40 -6.58
CA LEU A 118 1.37 -3.13 -7.41
C LEU A 118 2.01 -3.47 -8.75
N GLU A 119 2.36 -4.72 -8.96
CA GLU A 119 3.00 -5.23 -10.16
C GLU A 119 2.20 -6.34 -10.85
N VAL A 120 2.27 -6.40 -12.17
CA VAL A 120 1.70 -7.48 -12.98
C VAL A 120 2.83 -8.37 -13.47
N SER A 121 2.62 -9.69 -13.44
CA SER A 121 3.58 -10.68 -13.94
C SER A 121 3.81 -10.55 -15.45
N HIS A 122 4.98 -10.95 -15.94
CA HIS A 122 5.34 -10.86 -17.37
C HIS A 122 4.42 -11.70 -18.29
N ASN A 123 3.82 -12.76 -17.75
CA ASN A 123 2.86 -13.60 -18.48
C ASN A 123 1.42 -13.07 -18.41
N ASP A 124 1.19 -11.87 -17.85
CA ASP A 124 -0.11 -11.20 -17.69
C ASP A 124 -1.14 -11.98 -16.83
N LYS A 125 -0.73 -13.00 -16.06
CA LYS A 125 -1.65 -13.86 -15.28
C LYS A 125 -1.84 -13.41 -13.86
N TYR A 126 -0.81 -12.87 -13.23
CA TYR A 126 -0.80 -12.53 -11.82
C TYR A 126 -0.68 -11.05 -11.59
N ILE A 127 -1.26 -10.60 -10.49
CA ILE A 127 -1.01 -9.28 -9.91
C ILE A 127 -0.50 -9.47 -8.49
N ALA A 128 0.68 -8.93 -8.20
CA ALA A 128 1.24 -8.87 -6.86
C ALA A 128 1.04 -7.46 -6.30
N TYR A 129 0.65 -7.37 -5.06
CA TYR A 129 0.44 -6.08 -4.39
C TYR A 129 0.76 -6.17 -2.91
N SER A 130 1.12 -5.05 -2.32
CA SER A 130 1.43 -4.95 -0.90
C SER A 130 0.56 -3.91 -0.22
N LEU A 131 0.10 -4.23 1.00
CA LEU A 131 -0.81 -3.40 1.77
C LEU A 131 -0.28 -3.19 3.19
N ASP A 132 -0.36 -1.95 3.67
CA ASP A 132 -0.34 -1.61 5.08
C ASP A 132 -1.76 -1.21 5.51
N ILE A 133 -2.33 -1.94 6.46
CA ILE A 133 -3.69 -1.69 6.97
C ILE A 133 -3.69 -1.06 8.36
N LYS A 134 -2.54 -0.64 8.87
CA LYS A 134 -2.35 -0.10 10.23
C LYS A 134 -1.71 1.29 10.26
N GLY A 135 -1.06 1.71 9.18
CA GLY A 135 -0.23 2.93 9.14
C GLY A 135 1.14 2.72 9.79
N SER A 136 1.65 1.50 9.74
CA SER A 136 2.89 1.07 10.39
C SER A 136 4.09 1.04 9.46
N GLU A 137 3.86 1.16 8.16
CA GLU A 137 4.83 0.91 7.10
C GLU A 137 5.40 -0.52 7.09
N TYR A 138 4.75 -1.45 7.82
CA TYR A 138 4.92 -2.89 7.64
C TYR A 138 3.88 -3.37 6.65
N TYR A 139 4.35 -3.76 5.47
CA TYR A 139 3.47 -4.22 4.40
C TYR A 139 3.31 -5.73 4.40
N THR A 140 2.12 -6.16 4.00
CA THR A 140 1.82 -7.56 3.69
C THR A 140 1.67 -7.71 2.19
N ILE A 141 2.39 -8.65 1.59
CA ILE A 141 2.35 -8.94 0.16
C ILE A 141 1.33 -10.04 -0.13
N PHE A 142 0.60 -9.87 -1.21
CA PHE A 142 -0.36 -10.82 -1.77
C PHE A 142 -0.07 -11.03 -3.25
N VAL A 143 -0.30 -12.25 -3.74
CA VAL A 143 -0.32 -12.56 -5.18
C VAL A 143 -1.69 -13.11 -5.53
N ARG A 144 -2.30 -12.53 -6.58
CA ARG A 144 -3.65 -12.87 -7.05
C ARG A 144 -3.59 -13.34 -8.50
N ASP A 145 -4.26 -14.46 -8.81
CA ASP A 145 -4.59 -14.83 -10.18
C ASP A 145 -5.67 -13.88 -10.72
N ILE A 146 -5.36 -13.18 -11.82
CA ILE A 146 -6.24 -12.13 -12.37
C ILE A 146 -7.53 -12.76 -12.92
N ALA A 147 -7.42 -13.89 -13.67
CA ALA A 147 -8.55 -14.50 -14.34
C ALA A 147 -9.58 -15.06 -13.35
N ASN A 148 -9.12 -15.65 -12.27
CA ASN A 148 -9.96 -16.29 -11.26
C ASN A 148 -10.27 -15.37 -10.07
N ASN A 149 -9.64 -14.20 -10.00
CA ASN A 149 -9.70 -13.25 -8.87
C ASN A 149 -9.41 -13.92 -7.51
N LYS A 150 -8.46 -14.86 -7.49
CA LYS A 150 -8.14 -15.69 -6.32
C LYS A 150 -6.73 -15.40 -5.82
N ILE A 151 -6.60 -15.15 -4.50
CA ILE A 151 -5.28 -15.09 -3.84
C ILE A 151 -4.65 -16.49 -3.89
N ILE A 152 -3.43 -16.55 -4.41
CA ILE A 152 -2.69 -17.82 -4.63
C ILE A 152 -1.46 -17.95 -3.72
N THR A 153 -0.98 -16.86 -3.15
CA THR A 153 0.12 -16.86 -2.18
C THR A 153 -0.44 -16.51 -0.81
N LYS A 154 -0.03 -17.23 0.23
CA LYS A 154 -0.30 -16.82 1.60
C LYS A 154 0.39 -15.49 1.89
N GLU A 155 -0.13 -14.78 2.89
CA GLU A 155 0.38 -13.49 3.32
C GLU A 155 1.87 -13.54 3.65
N ILE A 156 2.66 -12.68 2.99
CA ILE A 156 4.06 -12.45 3.31
C ILE A 156 4.13 -11.15 4.11
N THR A 157 4.34 -11.27 5.41
CA THR A 157 4.27 -10.14 6.35
C THR A 157 5.63 -9.51 6.63
N ASP A 158 5.61 -8.36 7.31
CA ASP A 158 6.79 -7.62 7.77
C ASP A 158 7.75 -7.19 6.64
N THR A 159 7.18 -6.89 5.47
CA THR A 159 7.96 -6.47 4.30
C THR A 159 8.05 -4.95 4.19
N SER A 160 8.98 -4.46 3.35
CA SER A 160 9.07 -3.03 2.98
C SER A 160 8.00 -2.58 1.98
N GLY A 161 7.25 -3.52 1.42
CA GLY A 161 6.22 -3.27 0.42
C GLY A 161 6.66 -3.41 -1.03
N SER A 162 7.96 -3.33 -1.35
CA SER A 162 8.44 -3.48 -2.74
C SER A 162 8.38 -4.93 -3.22
N ILE A 163 7.99 -5.12 -4.47
CA ILE A 163 7.79 -6.42 -5.11
C ILE A 163 8.41 -6.41 -6.49
N THR A 164 9.01 -7.51 -6.92
CA THR A 164 9.46 -7.69 -8.30
C THR A 164 9.29 -9.15 -8.72
N PHE A 165 8.66 -9.41 -9.87
CA PHE A 165 8.56 -10.75 -10.43
C PHE A 165 9.89 -11.20 -11.03
N SER A 166 10.17 -12.52 -10.97
CA SER A 166 11.20 -13.13 -11.81
C SER A 166 10.75 -13.15 -13.28
N LEU A 167 11.70 -13.17 -14.21
CA LEU A 167 11.39 -13.18 -15.65
C LEU A 167 10.56 -14.39 -16.12
N ASP A 168 10.63 -15.50 -15.37
CA ASP A 168 9.85 -16.71 -15.64
C ASP A 168 8.53 -16.78 -14.88
N ASP A 169 8.20 -15.70 -14.11
CA ASP A 169 7.00 -15.57 -13.28
C ASP A 169 6.76 -16.70 -12.27
N LYS A 170 7.82 -17.42 -11.89
CA LYS A 170 7.72 -18.44 -10.83
C LYS A 170 7.90 -17.87 -9.44
N TYR A 171 8.63 -16.76 -9.36
CA TYR A 171 9.03 -16.16 -8.09
C TYR A 171 8.69 -14.68 -8.03
N ILE A 172 8.52 -14.19 -6.81
CA ILE A 172 8.63 -12.77 -6.48
C ILE A 172 9.85 -12.55 -5.57
N PHE A 173 10.49 -11.40 -5.72
CA PHE A 173 11.53 -10.89 -4.84
C PHE A 173 10.96 -9.76 -4.00
N TYR A 174 11.31 -9.75 -2.73
CA TYR A 174 10.86 -8.74 -1.79
C TYR A 174 11.89 -8.55 -0.67
N SER A 175 11.78 -7.46 0.11
CA SER A 175 12.63 -7.25 1.27
C SER A 175 11.84 -7.26 2.57
N LYS A 176 12.43 -7.86 3.63
CA LYS A 176 11.91 -7.79 5.00
C LYS A 176 12.59 -6.67 5.77
N LEU A 177 11.81 -6.07 6.67
CA LEU A 177 12.30 -5.06 7.60
C LEU A 177 12.98 -5.74 8.81
N ASP A 178 14.10 -5.17 9.25
CA ASP A 178 14.81 -5.59 10.47
C ASP A 178 14.22 -4.93 11.72
N GLU A 179 14.85 -5.19 12.87
CA GLU A 179 14.49 -4.61 14.17
C GLU A 179 14.65 -3.09 14.26
N ASN A 180 15.27 -2.46 13.27
CA ASN A 180 15.41 -1.02 13.15
C ASN A 180 14.49 -0.42 12.06
N HIS A 181 13.50 -1.21 11.59
CA HIS A 181 12.59 -0.83 10.51
C HIS A 181 13.33 -0.52 9.18
N ARG A 182 14.35 -1.30 8.85
CA ARG A 182 15.16 -1.12 7.65
C ARG A 182 15.16 -2.36 6.78
N ALA A 183 14.96 -2.16 5.47
CA ALA A 183 15.03 -3.21 4.47
C ALA A 183 16.50 -3.61 4.23
N ARG A 184 16.94 -4.74 4.82
CA ARG A 184 18.32 -5.23 4.73
C ARG A 184 18.46 -6.60 4.09
N LYS A 185 17.38 -7.35 3.97
CA LYS A 185 17.41 -8.72 3.47
C LYS A 185 16.46 -8.86 2.30
N ILE A 186 16.92 -9.46 1.22
CA ILE A 186 16.12 -9.77 0.04
C ILE A 186 15.80 -11.25 0.05
N TYR A 187 14.54 -11.58 -0.09
CA TYR A 187 14.02 -12.94 -0.16
C TYR A 187 13.44 -13.23 -1.53
N ARG A 188 13.47 -14.51 -1.89
CA ARG A 188 12.78 -15.08 -3.05
C ARG A 188 11.66 -15.98 -2.56
N HIS A 189 10.44 -15.70 -2.99
CA HIS A 189 9.25 -16.50 -2.71
C HIS A 189 8.77 -17.22 -3.97
N GLU A 190 8.57 -18.52 -3.91
CA GLU A 190 7.94 -19.27 -4.98
C GLU A 190 6.42 -19.12 -4.91
N ILE A 191 5.82 -18.64 -6.02
CA ILE A 191 4.39 -18.30 -6.07
C ILE A 191 3.55 -19.56 -5.83
N GLY A 192 2.67 -19.49 -4.83
CA GLY A 192 1.81 -20.58 -4.42
C GLY A 192 2.30 -21.39 -3.22
N ASN A 193 3.54 -21.20 -2.80
CA ASN A 193 4.11 -21.84 -1.61
C ASN A 193 3.82 -21.04 -0.32
N HIS A 194 4.39 -21.51 0.80
CA HIS A 194 4.36 -20.82 2.08
C HIS A 194 5.59 -19.91 2.23
N SER A 195 5.41 -18.74 2.84
CA SER A 195 6.52 -17.81 3.09
C SER A 195 7.59 -18.30 4.06
N ASP A 196 7.33 -19.38 4.81
CA ASP A 196 8.33 -20.05 5.66
C ASP A 196 9.40 -20.80 4.84
N GLU A 197 9.13 -21.08 3.56
CA GLU A 197 10.02 -21.75 2.61
C GLU A 197 10.86 -20.73 1.80
N ASP A 198 10.72 -19.45 2.08
CA ASP A 198 11.35 -18.39 1.29
C ASP A 198 12.87 -18.37 1.47
N GLU A 199 13.57 -18.28 0.35
CA GLU A 199 15.02 -18.28 0.31
C GLU A 199 15.59 -16.87 0.51
N LEU A 200 16.52 -16.74 1.46
CA LEU A 200 17.33 -15.54 1.62
C LEU A 200 18.36 -15.47 0.49
N ILE A 201 18.27 -14.40 -0.34
CA ILE A 201 19.17 -14.19 -1.48
C ILE A 201 20.29 -13.22 -1.13
N PHE A 202 19.99 -12.22 -0.30
CA PHE A 202 20.96 -11.17 0.09
C PHE A 202 20.67 -10.64 1.49
#